data_890bf563f08e94da706521efdc8386bb
#
_entry.id   890bf563f08e94da706521efdc8386bb
#
_cell.length_a   1.000
_cell.length_b   1.000
_cell.length_c   1.000
_cell.angle_alpha   90.00
_cell.angle_beta   90.00
_cell.angle_gamma   90.00
#
_symmetry.space_group_name_H-M   'P 1'
#
loop_
_entity.id
_entity.type
_entity.pdbx_description
1 polymer ?
#
loop_
_entity_poly.entity_id
_entity_poly.type
_entity_poly.pdbx_seq_one_letter_code
_entity_poly.pdbx_strand_id
1 'polypeptide(L)' 'MMSTTAMSSTLWVAEGDVGVVGMIRKDDDGYTVTMAGAGGPAGTYPTSEIAKRALHARMTPGSDWPRFRQH' A
#
# COMPACT_ATOMS: atom_id res chain seq x y z
N MET A 1 -28.39 5.75 0.14
CA MET A 1 -27.72 5.94 0.12
C MET A 1 -26.78 5.75 0.36
N MET A 2 -26.70 5.69 0.39
CA MET A 2 -25.85 5.78 0.60
C MET A 2 -24.86 5.73 0.83
N SER A 3 -24.61 5.71 0.77
CA SER A 3 -23.71 5.85 0.90
C SER A 3 -22.81 5.87 1.15
N THR A 4 -22.47 6.00 1.21
CA THR A 4 -21.61 6.21 1.38
C THR A 4 -20.63 5.81 1.80
N THR A 5 -20.68 5.85 2.14
CA THR A 5 -19.88 5.54 2.77
C THR A 5 -18.71 4.87 2.56
N ALA A 6 -18.56 4.23 1.98
CA ALA A 6 -17.37 3.59 1.66
C ALA A 6 -16.24 4.46 1.42
N MET A 7 -16.46 5.64 1.47
CA MET A 7 -15.46 6.50 1.25
C MET A 7 -14.48 6.59 2.27
N SER A 8 -14.58 5.85 3.31
CA SER A 8 -13.58 5.88 4.35
C SER A 8 -12.28 5.20 3.96
N SER A 9 -12.24 4.47 2.89
CA SER A 9 -11.00 3.86 2.44
C SER A 9 -10.06 4.87 1.84
N THR A 10 -8.79 4.82 2.25
CA THR A 10 -7.74 5.61 1.64
C THR A 10 -6.75 4.67 0.99
N LEU A 11 -6.30 5.06 -0.19
CA LEU A 11 -5.38 4.23 -0.96
C LEU A 11 -4.13 5.03 -1.30
N TRP A 12 -2.96 4.42 -1.04
CA TRP A 12 -1.68 4.97 -1.49
C TRP A 12 -1.10 4.02 -2.51
N VAL A 13 -0.65 4.57 -3.63
CA VAL A 13 0.02 3.79 -4.67
C VAL A 13 1.51 4.07 -4.56
N ALA A 14 2.30 3.01 -4.46
CA ALA A 14 3.75 3.12 -4.37
C ALA A 14 4.35 3.00 -5.76
N GLU A 15 5.11 4.02 -6.15
CA GLU A 15 5.74 4.08 -7.47
C GLU A 15 7.25 4.06 -7.34
N GLY A 16 7.89 3.13 -8.02
CA GLY A 16 9.34 3.06 -8.11
C GLY A 16 9.81 3.42 -9.51
N ASP A 17 11.08 3.12 -9.79
CA ASP A 17 11.69 3.48 -11.08
C ASP A 17 11.04 2.78 -12.26
N VAL A 18 10.49 1.61 -12.04
CA VAL A 18 9.89 0.81 -13.11
C VAL A 18 8.37 0.91 -13.13
N GLY A 19 7.79 1.80 -12.34
CA GLY A 19 6.34 1.99 -12.29
C GLY A 19 5.76 1.60 -10.94
N VAL A 20 4.49 1.23 -10.92
CA VAL A 20 3.81 0.86 -9.69
C VAL A 20 4.38 -0.44 -9.14
N VAL A 21 4.84 -0.41 -7.89
CA VAL A 21 5.41 -1.59 -7.23
C VAL A 21 4.45 -2.19 -6.21
N GLY A 22 3.44 -1.45 -5.79
CA GLY A 22 2.46 -1.95 -4.83
C GLY A 22 1.50 -0.87 -4.40
N MET A 23 0.67 -1.20 -3.42
CA MET A 23 -0.29 -0.24 -2.89
C MET A 23 -0.56 -0.54 -1.42
N ILE A 24 -1.02 0.49 -0.70
CA ILE A 24 -1.42 0.36 0.69
C ILE A 24 -2.84 0.89 0.80
N ARG A 25 -3.73 0.08 1.35
CA ARG A 25 -5.12 0.48 1.57
C ARG A 25 -5.37 0.58 3.07
N LYS A 26 -5.92 1.71 3.50
CA LYS A 26 -6.37 1.82 4.88
C LYS A 26 -7.83 1.37 4.97
N ASP A 27 -8.11 0.47 5.90
CA ASP A 27 -9.47 0.02 6.19
C ASP A 27 -9.61 -0.16 7.70
N ASP A 28 -10.69 -0.80 8.13
CA ASP A 28 -10.98 -0.95 9.56
C ASP A 28 -9.93 -1.79 10.28
N ASP A 29 -9.26 -2.70 9.57
CA ASP A 29 -8.27 -3.58 10.16
C ASP A 29 -6.87 -2.97 10.21
N GLY A 30 -6.65 -1.87 9.51
CA GLY A 30 -5.35 -1.20 9.47
C GLY A 30 -4.92 -0.88 8.06
N TYR A 31 -3.63 -1.04 7.78
CA TYR A 31 -3.05 -0.68 6.49
C TYR A 31 -2.59 -1.95 5.79
N THR A 32 -3.29 -2.31 4.74
CA THR A 32 -3.04 -3.56 4.01
C THR A 32 -2.14 -3.29 2.82
N VAL A 33 -1.04 -4.01 2.77
CA VAL A 33 -0.05 -3.89 1.68
C VAL A 33 -0.32 -4.97 0.64
N THR A 34 -0.38 -4.57 -0.63
CA THR A 34 -0.49 -5.50 -1.75
C THR A 34 0.58 -5.14 -2.76
N MET A 35 1.42 -6.11 -3.13
CA MET A 35 2.49 -5.88 -4.10
C MET A 35 1.94 -6.05 -5.51
N ALA A 36 2.47 -5.26 -6.46
CA ALA A 36 2.08 -5.38 -7.85
C ALA A 36 2.40 -6.79 -8.36
N GLY A 37 1.46 -7.39 -9.06
CA GLY A 37 1.65 -8.74 -9.59
C GLY A 37 1.42 -9.86 -8.59
N ALA A 38 1.18 -9.53 -7.33
CA ALA A 38 0.92 -10.56 -6.33
C ALA A 38 -0.52 -11.05 -6.42
N GLY A 39 -0.76 -12.28 -6.00
CA GLY A 39 -2.10 -12.86 -6.03
C GLY A 39 -2.99 -12.44 -4.88
N GLY A 40 -2.47 -11.69 -3.91
CA GLY A 40 -3.25 -11.24 -2.76
C GLY A 40 -2.42 -10.36 -1.85
N PRO A 41 -2.99 -9.91 -0.73
CA PRO A 41 -2.29 -9.02 0.19
C PRO A 41 -1.05 -9.65 0.80
N ALA A 42 -0.04 -8.82 1.03
CA ALA A 42 1.19 -9.26 1.69
C ALA A 42 1.05 -9.21 3.21
N GLY A 43 0.20 -8.33 3.73
CA GLY A 43 -0.03 -8.22 5.17
C GLY A 43 -0.77 -6.95 5.51
N THR A 44 -1.24 -6.89 6.76
CA THR A 44 -1.95 -5.74 7.30
C THR A 44 -1.19 -5.23 8.52
N TYR A 45 -1.00 -3.93 8.59
CA TYR A 45 -0.16 -3.32 9.61
C TYR A 45 -0.89 -2.20 10.35
N PRO A 46 -0.51 -1.90 11.59
CA PRO A 46 -1.25 -0.93 12.41
C PRO A 46 -1.02 0.52 12.04
N THR A 47 0.07 0.86 11.37
CA THR A 47 0.35 2.24 10.99
C THR A 47 0.81 2.32 9.54
N SER A 48 0.66 3.51 8.94
CA SER A 48 1.11 3.71 7.56
C SER A 48 2.62 3.62 7.46
N GLU A 49 3.37 4.09 8.47
CA GLU A 49 4.82 3.99 8.45
C GLU A 49 5.29 2.55 8.41
N ILE A 50 4.69 1.70 9.23
CA ILE A 50 5.04 0.28 9.24
C ILE A 50 4.69 -0.37 7.91
N ALA A 51 3.52 -0.02 7.37
CA ALA A 51 3.10 -0.56 6.08
C ALA A 51 4.05 -0.14 4.96
N LYS A 52 4.48 1.12 4.96
CA LYS A 52 5.43 1.61 3.95
C LYS A 52 6.77 0.88 4.03
N ARG A 53 7.27 0.66 5.26
CA ARG A 53 8.51 -0.10 5.44
C ARG A 53 8.34 -1.54 4.97
N ALA A 54 7.20 -2.14 5.29
CA ALA A 54 6.95 -3.52 4.87
C ALA A 54 6.88 -3.64 3.35
N LEU A 55 6.27 -2.66 2.69
CA LEU A 55 6.23 -2.64 1.24
C LEU A 55 7.64 -2.52 0.66
N HIS A 56 8.43 -1.59 1.17
CA HIS A 56 9.79 -1.39 0.69
C HIS A 56 10.64 -2.66 0.91
N ALA A 57 10.44 -3.34 2.05
CA ALA A 57 11.18 -4.55 2.35
C ALA A 57 10.90 -5.69 1.36
N ARG A 58 9.77 -5.63 0.67
CA ARG A 58 9.41 -6.65 -0.32
C ARG A 58 9.86 -6.29 -1.73
N MET A 59 10.43 -5.11 -1.91
CA MET A 59 11.01 -4.71 -3.19
C MET A 59 12.36 -5.40 -3.35
N THR A 60 12.90 -5.34 -4.56
CA THR A 60 14.23 -5.87 -4.83
C THR A 60 15.24 -5.25 -3.86
N PRO A 61 16.11 -6.05 -3.23
CA PRO A 61 17.10 -5.50 -2.31
C PRO A 61 17.94 -4.41 -2.97
N GLY A 62 18.16 -3.33 -2.24
CA GLY A 62 18.90 -2.18 -2.76
C GLY A 62 18.05 -1.17 -3.51
N SER A 63 16.76 -1.42 -3.64
CA SER A 63 15.86 -0.46 -4.30
C SER A 63 15.74 0.81 -3.48
N ASP A 64 15.59 1.94 -4.17
CA ASP A 64 15.31 3.21 -3.50
C ASP A 64 13.92 3.18 -2.88
N TRP A 65 13.70 4.09 -1.94
CA TRP A 65 12.39 4.24 -1.30
C TRP A 65 11.37 4.68 -2.37
N PRO A 66 10.23 3.98 -2.50
CA PRO A 66 9.25 4.35 -3.53
C PRO A 66 8.51 5.64 -3.15
N ARG A 67 7.90 6.27 -4.14
CA ARG A 67 7.05 7.42 -3.90
C ARG A 67 5.63 6.93 -3.65
N PHE A 68 5.01 7.44 -2.58
CA PHE A 68 3.65 7.08 -2.24
C PHE A 68 2.71 8.21 -2.63
N ARG A 69 1.74 7.88 -3.47
CA ARG A 69 0.75 8.84 -3.95
C ARG A 69 -0.61 8.44 -3.41
N GLN A 70 -1.25 9.38 -2.73
CA GLN A 70 -2.57 9.13 -2.17
C GLN A 70 -3.65 9.32 -3.23
N HIS A 71 -4.58 8.41 -3.26
CA HIS A 71 -5.72 8.48 -4.16
C HIS A 71 -7.03 8.66 -3.42
#